data_833177eb17c50481557ffd3d7b816b19
#
_entry.id   833177eb17c50481557ffd3d7b816b19
#
_cell.length_a   1.000
_cell.length_b   1.000
_cell.length_c   1.000
_cell.angle_alpha   90.00
_cell.angle_beta   90.00
_cell.angle_gamma   90.00
#
_symmetry.space_group_name_H-M   'P 1'
#
loop_
_entity.id
_entity.type
_entity.pdbx_description
1 polymer ?
#
loop_
_entity_poly.entity_id
_entity_poly.type
_entity_poly.pdbx_seq_one_letter_code
_entity_poly.pdbx_strand_id
1 'polypeptide(L)'
;MQGLRALAALMVVAHHAQNEAAALAGRTGTDFVARHGLPWPAGVDIFFVISGFIIVHAAAPLYGRPGARSRFAAHRIARLVPLYWLVTGLYLAVGLAAPALLSGEGGAPDVARILASFLFWPMARPDGAVLPLYGLGWTLNYEMAFYALFALGLGFSRRGAVAWLAGALVLLALFGRLMPAPPVPLAFWSDPIVLEFALGAGLALLRAEGLRLGSPVRIALAVAGLFGLAANANLSAEPFARLLGWGLPAAFLVAAAVLGRDRPEAVRGGIGAWFLGAAERLGDASYALYLIHPFVLRAVREGLLRTGLAPLLGPWPSLVVMVALTLPAALLVHRLVERPLSRLVRRGLDPTPAVEMSKSAVTPER
;
A
#
# COMPACT_ATOMS: atom_id res chain seq x y z
N MET A 1 11.46 6.83 -5.58
CA MET A 1 10.44 6.17 -4.71
C MET A 1 9.02 6.58 -5.05
N GLN A 2 8.68 7.88 -5.10
CA GLN A 2 7.30 8.31 -5.33
C GLN A 2 6.73 7.83 -6.67
N GLY A 3 7.52 7.84 -7.75
CA GLY A 3 7.08 7.27 -9.03
C GLY A 3 6.72 5.77 -8.95
N LEU A 4 7.46 4.99 -8.16
CA LEU A 4 7.14 3.57 -7.97
C LEU A 4 5.87 3.36 -7.12
N ARG A 5 5.65 4.22 -6.12
CA ARG A 5 4.38 4.23 -5.38
C ARG A 5 3.19 4.61 -6.26
N ALA A 6 3.38 5.58 -7.16
CA ALA A 6 2.36 5.94 -8.15
C ALA A 6 2.04 4.76 -9.07
N LEU A 7 3.08 4.08 -9.60
CA LEU A 7 2.91 2.90 -10.43
C LEU A 7 2.12 1.80 -9.69
N ALA A 8 2.52 1.46 -8.47
CA ALA A 8 1.87 0.44 -7.66
C ALA A 8 0.40 0.77 -7.39
N ALA A 9 0.09 2.04 -7.06
CA ALA A 9 -1.29 2.48 -6.87
C ALA A 9 -2.11 2.40 -8.15
N LEU A 10 -1.53 2.82 -9.29
CA LEU A 10 -2.20 2.73 -10.59
C LEU A 10 -2.47 1.29 -11.03
N MET A 11 -1.56 0.35 -10.73
CA MET A 11 -1.81 -1.07 -10.97
C MET A 11 -3.04 -1.56 -10.21
N VAL A 12 -3.15 -1.24 -8.92
CA VAL A 12 -4.32 -1.61 -8.09
C VAL A 12 -5.60 -0.94 -8.62
N VAL A 13 -5.53 0.34 -8.98
CA VAL A 13 -6.67 1.04 -9.58
C VAL A 13 -7.09 0.39 -10.89
N ALA A 14 -6.14 0.04 -11.77
CA ALA A 14 -6.42 -0.64 -13.04
C ALA A 14 -7.09 -2.00 -12.83
N HIS A 15 -6.67 -2.77 -11.82
CA HIS A 15 -7.32 -4.02 -11.44
C HIS A 15 -8.81 -3.81 -11.12
N HIS A 16 -9.09 -2.90 -10.20
CA HIS A 16 -10.47 -2.65 -9.76
C HIS A 16 -11.31 -1.94 -10.83
N ALA A 17 -10.70 -1.08 -11.66
CA ALA A 17 -11.39 -0.45 -12.78
C ALA A 17 -11.85 -1.47 -13.83
N GLN A 18 -11.06 -2.54 -14.09
CA GLN A 18 -11.49 -3.63 -14.96
C GLN A 18 -12.67 -4.41 -14.36
N ASN A 19 -12.68 -4.63 -13.04
CA ASN A 19 -13.80 -5.28 -12.38
C ASN A 19 -15.10 -4.44 -12.50
N GLU A 20 -14.98 -3.11 -12.32
CA GLU A 20 -16.12 -2.20 -12.48
C GLU A 20 -16.57 -2.09 -13.95
N ALA A 21 -15.64 -2.17 -14.92
CA ALA A 21 -15.96 -2.22 -16.36
C ALA A 21 -16.67 -3.53 -16.74
N ALA A 22 -16.25 -4.67 -16.16
CA ALA A 22 -16.95 -5.95 -16.33
C ALA A 22 -18.36 -5.91 -15.75
N ALA A 23 -18.55 -5.31 -14.57
CA ALA A 23 -19.86 -5.13 -13.97
C ALA A 23 -20.75 -4.18 -14.79
N LEU A 24 -20.18 -3.13 -15.40
CA LEU A 24 -20.89 -2.24 -16.34
C LEU A 24 -21.31 -3.02 -17.58
N ALA A 25 -20.42 -3.79 -18.18
CA ALA A 25 -20.68 -4.60 -19.37
C ALA A 25 -21.85 -5.58 -19.15
N GLY A 26 -21.86 -6.28 -18.02
CA GLY A 26 -22.95 -7.19 -17.64
C GLY A 26 -24.31 -6.49 -17.51
N ARG A 27 -24.32 -5.20 -17.09
CA ARG A 27 -25.56 -4.41 -16.97
C ARG A 27 -26.02 -3.75 -18.29
N THR A 28 -25.11 -3.58 -19.25
CA THR A 28 -25.43 -2.98 -20.56
C THR A 28 -25.59 -4.03 -21.67
N GLY A 29 -25.35 -5.31 -21.38
CA GLY A 29 -25.39 -6.38 -22.37
C GLY A 29 -24.24 -6.28 -23.39
N THR A 30 -23.10 -5.68 -23.04
CA THR A 30 -21.93 -5.55 -23.89
C THR A 30 -20.82 -6.51 -23.46
N ASP A 31 -19.96 -6.91 -24.40
CA ASP A 31 -18.84 -7.78 -24.11
C ASP A 31 -17.66 -7.00 -23.50
N PHE A 32 -17.03 -7.58 -22.49
CA PHE A 32 -15.80 -7.08 -21.90
C PHE A 32 -14.85 -8.23 -21.57
N VAL A 33 -13.63 -8.11 -22.08
CA VAL A 33 -12.53 -9.04 -21.76
C VAL A 33 -11.44 -8.25 -21.03
N ALA A 34 -11.21 -8.61 -19.77
CA ALA A 34 -10.14 -8.00 -18.97
C ALA A 34 -8.76 -8.28 -19.57
N ARG A 35 -7.84 -7.34 -19.44
CA ARG A 35 -6.46 -7.47 -19.93
C ARG A 35 -5.53 -7.88 -18.77
N HIS A 36 -4.89 -9.03 -18.96
CA HIS A 36 -3.99 -9.65 -17.97
C HIS A 36 -2.51 -9.61 -18.42
N GLY A 37 -2.11 -8.63 -19.23
CA GLY A 37 -0.72 -8.48 -19.66
C GLY A 37 0.28 -8.17 -18.52
N LEU A 38 -0.23 -7.68 -17.39
CA LEU A 38 0.47 -7.54 -16.12
C LEU A 38 -0.42 -8.07 -14.99
N PRO A 39 0.16 -8.61 -13.91
CA PRO A 39 -0.59 -8.97 -12.71
C PRO A 39 -0.95 -7.69 -11.95
N TRP A 40 -2.03 -7.04 -12.33
CA TRP A 40 -2.46 -5.78 -11.74
C TRP A 40 -2.52 -5.79 -10.20
N PRO A 41 -2.94 -6.92 -9.53
CA PRO A 41 -2.91 -7.02 -8.08
C PRO A 41 -1.51 -6.93 -7.47
N ALA A 42 -0.43 -7.25 -8.22
CA ALA A 42 0.95 -7.17 -7.74
C ALA A 42 1.42 -5.74 -7.40
N GLY A 43 0.60 -4.73 -7.67
CA GLY A 43 0.79 -3.40 -7.09
C GLY A 43 0.87 -3.43 -5.56
N VAL A 44 0.16 -4.35 -4.89
CA VAL A 44 0.22 -4.56 -3.44
C VAL A 44 1.61 -5.08 -3.03
N ASP A 45 2.15 -6.04 -3.76
CA ASP A 45 3.46 -6.65 -3.50
C ASP A 45 4.58 -5.58 -3.61
N ILE A 46 4.48 -4.68 -4.61
CA ILE A 46 5.38 -3.53 -4.71
C ILE A 46 5.23 -2.62 -3.48
N PHE A 47 4.01 -2.36 -2.99
CA PHE A 47 3.79 -1.55 -1.79
C PHE A 47 4.38 -2.19 -0.54
N PHE A 48 4.31 -3.51 -0.36
CA PHE A 48 4.86 -4.19 0.82
C PHE A 48 6.38 -4.09 0.85
N VAL A 49 7.06 -4.29 -0.28
CA VAL A 49 8.51 -4.08 -0.38
C VAL A 49 8.88 -2.61 -0.12
N ILE A 50 8.12 -1.66 -0.69
CA ILE A 50 8.32 -0.23 -0.42
C ILE A 50 8.13 0.10 1.06
N SER A 51 7.11 -0.46 1.71
CA SER A 51 6.84 -0.24 3.15
C SER A 51 7.99 -0.74 4.01
N GLY A 52 8.52 -1.93 3.72
CA GLY A 52 9.71 -2.46 4.39
C GLY A 52 10.91 -1.54 4.25
N PHE A 53 11.16 -1.02 3.04
CA PHE A 53 12.26 -0.08 2.80
C PHE A 53 12.06 1.25 3.54
N ILE A 54 10.90 1.88 3.39
CA ILE A 54 10.63 3.20 3.96
C ILE A 54 10.71 3.19 5.49
N ILE A 55 10.25 2.12 6.13
CA ILE A 55 10.24 2.02 7.59
C ILE A 55 11.65 2.03 8.17
N VAL A 56 12.55 1.20 7.63
CA VAL A 56 13.94 1.15 8.08
C VAL A 56 14.66 2.47 7.80
N HIS A 57 14.40 3.07 6.63
CA HIS A 57 14.99 4.34 6.25
C HIS A 57 14.50 5.49 7.14
N ALA A 58 13.19 5.59 7.38
CA ALA A 58 12.60 6.65 8.19
C ALA A 58 12.88 6.51 9.70
N ALA A 59 13.16 5.30 10.16
CA ALA A 59 13.54 5.05 11.55
C ALA A 59 15.02 5.34 11.84
N ALA A 60 15.82 5.80 10.87
CA ALA A 60 17.23 6.09 11.05
C ALA A 60 17.58 6.89 12.32
N PRO A 61 16.84 7.95 12.70
CA PRO A 61 17.12 8.73 13.91
C PRO A 61 16.63 8.08 15.21
N LEU A 62 15.95 6.93 15.16
CA LEU A 62 15.26 6.34 16.30
C LEU A 62 16.00 5.15 16.94
N TYR A 63 16.90 4.47 16.20
CA TYR A 63 17.54 3.26 16.69
C TYR A 63 18.31 3.47 18.00
N GLY A 64 18.04 2.60 19.00
CA GLY A 64 18.68 2.62 20.31
C GLY A 64 18.32 3.81 21.19
N ARG A 65 17.35 4.67 20.81
CA ARG A 65 16.98 5.86 21.56
C ARG A 65 15.82 5.59 22.53
N PRO A 66 15.82 6.23 23.71
CA PRO A 66 14.66 6.22 24.60
C PRO A 66 13.44 6.79 23.89
N GLY A 67 12.26 6.20 24.12
CA GLY A 67 11.01 6.62 23.50
C GLY A 67 10.88 6.34 21.99
N ALA A 68 11.83 5.66 21.36
CA ALA A 68 11.80 5.37 19.93
C ALA A 68 10.53 4.63 19.50
N ARG A 69 10.09 3.63 20.29
CA ARG A 69 8.91 2.81 20.00
C ARG A 69 7.63 3.66 19.95
N SER A 70 7.40 4.48 20.97
CA SER A 70 6.20 5.33 21.06
C SER A 70 6.18 6.39 19.96
N ARG A 71 7.32 7.05 19.69
CA ARG A 71 7.44 8.05 18.62
C ARG A 71 7.22 7.41 17.25
N PHE A 72 7.80 6.24 17.00
CA PHE A 72 7.55 5.48 15.77
C PHE A 72 6.08 5.13 15.61
N ALA A 73 5.47 4.53 16.65
CA ALA A 73 4.05 4.15 16.64
C ALA A 73 3.15 5.38 16.39
N ALA A 74 3.39 6.50 17.09
CA ALA A 74 2.64 7.74 16.90
C ALA A 74 2.67 8.22 15.43
N HIS A 75 3.84 8.20 14.80
CA HIS A 75 3.98 8.61 13.40
C HIS A 75 3.28 7.65 12.42
N ARG A 76 3.30 6.34 12.68
CA ARG A 76 2.62 5.35 11.82
C ARG A 76 1.11 5.40 11.99
N ILE A 77 0.63 5.45 13.23
CA ILE A 77 -0.78 5.61 13.56
C ILE A 77 -1.34 6.89 12.91
N ALA A 78 -0.69 8.03 13.13
CA ALA A 78 -1.12 9.30 12.56
C ALA A 78 -1.18 9.30 11.03
N ARG A 79 -0.37 8.47 10.36
CA ARG A 79 -0.34 8.36 8.90
C ARG A 79 -1.45 7.50 8.33
N LEU A 80 -1.74 6.35 8.95
CA LEU A 80 -2.65 5.35 8.37
C LEU A 80 -4.05 5.38 8.99
N VAL A 81 -4.11 5.37 10.30
CA VAL A 81 -5.37 5.12 11.02
C VAL A 81 -6.47 6.15 10.70
N PRO A 82 -6.20 7.46 10.68
CA PRO A 82 -7.28 8.43 10.57
C PRO A 82 -8.06 8.34 9.25
N LEU A 83 -7.36 8.23 8.11
CA LEU A 83 -8.03 8.13 6.82
C LEU A 83 -8.71 6.77 6.65
N TYR A 84 -8.06 5.68 7.11
CA TYR A 84 -8.68 4.35 7.06
C TYR A 84 -9.95 4.28 7.88
N TRP A 85 -9.94 4.80 9.09
CA TRP A 85 -11.15 4.83 9.94
C TRP A 85 -12.27 5.66 9.31
N LEU A 86 -11.94 6.82 8.73
CA LEU A 86 -12.91 7.65 8.02
C LEU A 86 -13.55 6.89 6.84
N VAL A 87 -12.73 6.24 6.02
CA VAL A 87 -13.21 5.49 4.85
C VAL A 87 -14.01 4.25 5.27
N THR A 88 -13.56 3.53 6.29
CA THR A 88 -14.27 2.36 6.83
C THR A 88 -15.61 2.77 7.46
N GLY A 89 -15.64 3.89 8.20
CA GLY A 89 -16.87 4.47 8.74
C GLY A 89 -17.85 4.91 7.65
N LEU A 90 -17.34 5.54 6.59
CA LEU A 90 -18.17 5.88 5.41
C LEU A 90 -18.74 4.62 4.74
N TYR A 91 -17.91 3.59 4.56
CA TYR A 91 -18.36 2.30 4.01
C TYR A 91 -19.46 1.68 4.87
N LEU A 92 -19.30 1.68 6.20
CA LEU A 92 -20.33 1.21 7.14
C LEU A 92 -21.60 2.03 7.02
N ALA A 93 -21.50 3.36 7.00
CA ALA A 93 -22.66 4.26 6.89
C ALA A 93 -23.45 4.02 5.58
N VAL A 94 -22.74 3.88 4.46
CA VAL A 94 -23.37 3.55 3.17
C VAL A 94 -24.00 2.17 3.20
N GLY A 95 -23.35 1.18 3.83
CA GLY A 95 -23.89 -0.18 3.97
C GLY A 95 -25.18 -0.24 4.79
N LEU A 96 -25.30 0.62 5.81
CA LEU A 96 -26.50 0.72 6.64
C LEU A 96 -27.62 1.52 5.95
N ALA A 97 -27.27 2.61 5.26
CA ALA A 97 -28.26 3.50 4.64
C ALA A 97 -28.75 3.02 3.27
N ALA A 98 -27.88 2.37 2.49
CA ALA A 98 -28.14 1.95 1.12
C ALA A 98 -27.40 0.64 0.78
N PRO A 99 -27.80 -0.52 1.36
CA PRO A 99 -27.10 -1.80 1.19
C PRO A 99 -26.95 -2.22 -0.27
N ALA A 100 -27.91 -1.87 -1.12
CA ALA A 100 -27.88 -2.17 -2.55
C ALA A 100 -26.72 -1.52 -3.32
N LEU A 101 -26.12 -0.45 -2.77
CA LEU A 101 -24.95 0.20 -3.36
C LEU A 101 -23.65 -0.57 -3.08
N LEU A 102 -23.64 -1.39 -2.02
CA LEU A 102 -22.50 -2.22 -1.65
C LEU A 102 -22.80 -3.65 -2.07
N SER A 103 -22.67 -3.96 -3.34
CA SER A 103 -22.96 -5.28 -3.95
C SER A 103 -22.66 -6.46 -3.02
N GLY A 104 -23.70 -7.10 -2.46
CA GLY A 104 -23.72 -8.51 -2.07
C GLY A 104 -22.72 -9.04 -1.04
N GLU A 105 -21.96 -8.21 -0.35
CA GLU A 105 -20.98 -8.67 0.61
C GLU A 105 -21.61 -8.98 1.97
N GLY A 106 -22.27 -10.17 2.03
CA GLY A 106 -22.51 -10.94 3.25
C GLY A 106 -23.17 -10.22 4.44
N GLY A 107 -24.47 -9.86 4.37
CA GLY A 107 -25.29 -9.50 5.52
C GLY A 107 -24.86 -8.24 6.31
N ALA A 108 -25.71 -7.79 7.23
CA ALA A 108 -25.34 -6.70 8.16
C ALA A 108 -24.12 -7.15 9.02
N PRO A 109 -23.05 -6.35 9.10
CA PRO A 109 -21.88 -6.73 9.90
C PRO A 109 -22.25 -6.75 11.39
N ASP A 110 -21.80 -7.79 12.09
CA ASP A 110 -21.89 -7.84 13.54
C ASP A 110 -20.88 -6.87 14.20
N VAL A 111 -21.11 -6.58 15.48
CA VAL A 111 -20.25 -5.67 16.25
C VAL A 111 -18.81 -6.15 16.30
N ALA A 112 -18.57 -7.46 16.41
CA ALA A 112 -17.23 -8.02 16.48
C ALA A 112 -16.45 -7.75 15.19
N ARG A 113 -17.09 -7.90 14.02
CA ARG A 113 -16.47 -7.59 12.71
C ARG A 113 -16.22 -6.09 12.54
N ILE A 114 -17.12 -5.24 13.02
CA ILE A 114 -16.91 -3.79 13.01
C ILE A 114 -15.66 -3.47 13.83
N LEU A 115 -15.60 -3.91 15.09
CA LEU A 115 -14.45 -3.67 15.97
C LEU A 115 -13.16 -4.25 15.40
N ALA A 116 -13.17 -5.50 14.91
CA ALA A 116 -12.03 -6.12 14.27
C ALA A 116 -11.49 -5.28 13.11
N SER A 117 -12.38 -4.72 12.27
CA SER A 117 -11.98 -3.87 11.15
C SER A 117 -11.29 -2.59 11.59
N PHE A 118 -11.83 -1.89 12.60
CA PHE A 118 -11.21 -0.66 13.11
C PHE A 118 -9.91 -0.92 13.89
N LEU A 119 -9.75 -2.11 14.48
CA LEU A 119 -8.56 -2.52 15.23
C LEU A 119 -7.52 -3.26 14.36
N PHE A 120 -7.72 -3.37 13.06
CA PHE A 120 -6.82 -4.09 12.14
C PHE A 120 -6.64 -5.57 12.50
N TRP A 121 -7.67 -6.18 13.07
CA TRP A 121 -7.65 -7.57 13.49
C TRP A 121 -8.22 -8.48 12.39
N PRO A 122 -7.45 -9.46 11.87
CA PRO A 122 -7.96 -10.39 10.86
C PRO A 122 -9.10 -11.25 11.42
N MET A 123 -10.23 -11.21 10.76
CA MET A 123 -11.42 -11.98 11.14
C MET A 123 -12.08 -12.56 9.90
N ALA A 124 -12.46 -13.84 9.96
CA ALA A 124 -13.16 -14.49 8.85
C ALA A 124 -14.60 -13.97 8.72
N ARG A 125 -15.04 -13.80 7.48
CA ARG A 125 -16.42 -13.52 7.09
C ARG A 125 -17.24 -14.82 7.04
N PRO A 126 -18.56 -14.76 6.97
CA PRO A 126 -19.39 -15.96 6.82
C PRO A 126 -19.10 -16.80 5.57
N ASP A 127 -18.56 -16.17 4.52
CA ASP A 127 -18.12 -16.82 3.28
C ASP A 127 -16.71 -17.45 3.39
N GLY A 128 -16.07 -17.36 4.56
CA GLY A 128 -14.72 -17.87 4.83
C GLY A 128 -13.58 -16.90 4.46
N ALA A 129 -13.86 -15.82 3.74
CA ALA A 129 -12.83 -14.84 3.39
C ALA A 129 -12.37 -14.05 4.62
N VAL A 130 -11.05 -13.88 4.78
CA VAL A 130 -10.48 -13.08 5.87
C VAL A 130 -10.27 -11.65 5.39
N LEU A 131 -11.33 -10.87 5.46
CA LEU A 131 -11.36 -9.48 5.00
C LEU A 131 -12.04 -8.58 6.04
N PRO A 132 -11.50 -7.36 6.28
CA PRO A 132 -12.19 -6.38 7.11
C PRO A 132 -13.50 -5.89 6.45
N LEU A 133 -14.26 -5.09 7.18
CA LEU A 133 -15.51 -4.49 6.70
C LEU A 133 -15.28 -3.76 5.35
N TYR A 134 -14.29 -2.88 5.29
CA TYR A 134 -13.80 -2.31 4.05
C TYR A 134 -12.70 -3.21 3.49
N GLY A 135 -13.02 -4.01 2.47
CA GLY A 135 -12.18 -5.10 1.98
C GLY A 135 -10.72 -4.73 1.75
N LEU A 136 -10.41 -3.56 1.18
CA LEU A 136 -9.02 -3.13 0.92
C LEU A 136 -8.16 -2.96 2.19
N GLY A 137 -8.78 -2.89 3.37
CA GLY A 137 -8.07 -2.85 4.65
C GLY A 137 -7.26 -4.10 4.98
N TRP A 138 -7.43 -5.20 4.23
CA TRP A 138 -6.65 -6.42 4.47
C TRP A 138 -5.13 -6.17 4.40
N THR A 139 -4.67 -5.29 3.51
CA THR A 139 -3.26 -4.93 3.42
C THR A 139 -2.77 -4.15 4.63
N LEU A 140 -3.65 -3.34 5.23
CA LEU A 140 -3.34 -2.57 6.42
C LEU A 140 -3.28 -3.45 7.68
N ASN A 141 -4.00 -4.58 7.72
CA ASN A 141 -3.85 -5.58 8.78
C ASN A 141 -2.41 -6.14 8.81
N TYR A 142 -1.82 -6.43 7.64
CA TYR A 142 -0.41 -6.82 7.53
C TYR A 142 0.52 -5.67 7.92
N GLU A 143 0.25 -4.47 7.43
CA GLU A 143 1.10 -3.31 7.66
C GLU A 143 1.15 -2.93 9.14
N MET A 144 0.04 -3.00 9.86
CA MET A 144 0.00 -2.73 11.30
C MET A 144 0.72 -3.80 12.12
N ALA A 145 0.58 -5.08 11.78
CA ALA A 145 1.34 -6.17 12.40
C ALA A 145 2.84 -6.01 12.16
N PHE A 146 3.23 -5.67 10.94
CA PHE A 146 4.61 -5.36 10.58
C PHE A 146 5.16 -4.17 11.38
N TYR A 147 4.38 -3.09 11.57
CA TYR A 147 4.79 -1.95 12.39
C TYR A 147 4.98 -2.32 13.86
N ALA A 148 4.11 -3.16 14.40
CA ALA A 148 4.26 -3.67 15.78
C ALA A 148 5.54 -4.48 15.93
N LEU A 149 5.80 -5.42 15.03
CA LEU A 149 7.04 -6.22 15.06
C LEU A 149 8.31 -5.36 14.91
N PHE A 150 8.29 -4.41 13.98
CA PHE A 150 9.42 -3.50 13.77
C PHE A 150 9.67 -2.60 14.98
N ALA A 151 8.60 -2.09 15.62
CA ALA A 151 8.72 -1.26 16.82
C ALA A 151 9.43 -1.99 17.97
N LEU A 152 9.20 -3.31 18.11
CA LEU A 152 9.91 -4.12 19.10
C LEU A 152 11.43 -4.15 18.85
N GLY A 153 11.83 -4.16 17.58
CA GLY A 153 13.23 -4.16 17.14
C GLY A 153 13.96 -2.81 17.32
N LEU A 154 13.27 -1.70 17.55
CA LEU A 154 13.88 -0.35 17.63
C LEU A 154 14.83 -0.16 18.82
N GLY A 155 14.81 -1.08 19.80
CA GLY A 155 15.82 -1.09 20.88
C GLY A 155 17.19 -1.55 20.42
N PHE A 156 17.31 -2.18 19.27
CA PHE A 156 18.57 -2.66 18.70
C PHE A 156 19.20 -1.62 17.78
N SER A 157 20.42 -1.90 17.33
CA SER A 157 21.03 -1.20 16.20
C SER A 157 20.20 -1.42 14.92
N ARG A 158 20.43 -0.61 13.87
CA ARG A 158 19.75 -0.81 12.58
C ARG A 158 19.86 -2.25 12.05
N ARG A 159 21.07 -2.83 12.10
CA ARG A 159 21.29 -4.23 11.67
C ARG A 159 20.50 -5.19 12.54
N GLY A 160 20.54 -5.01 13.87
CA GLY A 160 19.79 -5.84 14.81
C GLY A 160 18.27 -5.74 14.61
N ALA A 161 17.74 -4.53 14.36
CA ALA A 161 16.32 -4.33 14.11
C ALA A 161 15.85 -5.01 12.80
N VAL A 162 16.65 -4.93 11.73
CA VAL A 162 16.34 -5.61 10.47
C VAL A 162 16.47 -7.13 10.62
N ALA A 163 17.50 -7.63 11.32
CA ALA A 163 17.65 -9.05 11.58
C ALA A 163 16.51 -9.60 12.46
N TRP A 164 16.11 -8.87 13.51
CA TRP A 164 14.94 -9.18 14.34
C TRP A 164 13.68 -9.28 13.49
N LEU A 165 13.40 -8.26 12.67
CA LEU A 165 12.22 -8.24 11.82
C LEU A 165 12.21 -9.40 10.83
N ALA A 166 13.30 -9.58 10.08
CA ALA A 166 13.39 -10.65 9.09
C ALA A 166 13.25 -12.02 9.74
N GLY A 167 13.93 -12.26 10.86
CA GLY A 167 13.82 -13.50 11.63
C GLY A 167 12.39 -13.75 12.13
N ALA A 168 11.74 -12.73 12.71
CA ALA A 168 10.37 -12.84 13.18
C ALA A 168 9.38 -13.17 12.05
N LEU A 169 9.51 -12.50 10.88
CA LEU A 169 8.63 -12.75 9.73
C LEU A 169 8.88 -14.14 9.11
N VAL A 170 10.13 -14.58 9.02
CA VAL A 170 10.46 -15.94 8.56
C VAL A 170 9.91 -17.00 9.53
N LEU A 171 10.12 -16.83 10.82
CA LEU A 171 9.59 -17.74 11.83
C LEU A 171 8.06 -17.77 11.80
N LEU A 172 7.39 -16.62 11.63
CA LEU A 172 5.95 -16.53 11.53
C LEU A 172 5.43 -17.29 10.30
N ALA A 173 6.04 -17.09 9.13
CA ALA A 173 5.67 -17.79 7.90
C ALA A 173 5.90 -19.31 7.98
N LEU A 174 7.01 -19.75 8.61
CA LEU A 174 7.30 -21.16 8.84
C LEU A 174 6.31 -21.78 9.84
N PHE A 175 6.04 -21.09 10.96
CA PHE A 175 5.13 -21.56 11.99
C PHE A 175 3.72 -21.78 11.47
N GLY A 176 3.20 -20.87 10.65
CA GLY A 176 1.89 -21.01 10.03
C GLY A 176 1.78 -22.22 9.10
N ARG A 177 2.90 -22.65 8.51
CA ARG A 177 2.96 -23.86 7.65
C ARG A 177 3.05 -25.16 8.45
N LEU A 178 3.65 -25.10 9.64
CA LEU A 178 3.84 -26.27 10.49
C LEU A 178 2.61 -26.57 11.35
N MET A 179 1.75 -25.58 11.59
CA MET A 179 0.54 -25.73 12.41
C MET A 179 -0.63 -26.25 11.55
N PRO A 180 -1.22 -27.42 11.83
CA PRO A 180 -2.25 -28.04 10.98
C PRO A 180 -3.54 -27.21 10.82
N ALA A 181 -3.92 -26.44 11.89
CA ALA A 181 -5.12 -25.60 11.91
C ALA A 181 -4.85 -24.34 12.73
N PRO A 182 -4.11 -23.37 12.19
CA PRO A 182 -3.82 -22.13 12.93
C PRO A 182 -5.10 -21.30 13.11
N PRO A 183 -5.24 -20.57 14.25
CA PRO A 183 -6.30 -19.59 14.40
C PRO A 183 -6.28 -18.56 13.26
N VAL A 184 -7.45 -18.05 12.88
CA VAL A 184 -7.60 -17.13 11.72
C VAL A 184 -6.58 -15.99 11.70
N PRO A 185 -6.33 -15.24 12.79
CA PRO A 185 -5.32 -14.18 12.75
C PRO A 185 -3.91 -14.70 12.49
N LEU A 186 -3.55 -15.84 13.05
CA LEU A 186 -2.23 -16.43 12.86
C LEU A 186 -2.08 -16.95 11.43
N ALA A 187 -3.09 -17.66 10.90
CA ALA A 187 -3.14 -18.10 9.50
C ALA A 187 -2.92 -16.92 8.54
N PHE A 188 -3.62 -15.81 8.80
CA PHE A 188 -3.53 -14.60 8.00
C PHE A 188 -2.12 -13.99 8.07
N TRP A 189 -1.60 -13.71 9.26
CA TRP A 189 -0.30 -13.05 9.41
C TRP A 189 0.90 -13.93 9.09
N SER A 190 0.72 -15.25 8.97
CA SER A 190 1.78 -16.19 8.56
C SER A 190 1.82 -16.45 7.04
N ASP A 191 0.98 -15.78 6.26
CA ASP A 191 1.08 -15.84 4.80
C ASP A 191 2.47 -15.36 4.35
N PRO A 192 3.16 -16.09 3.43
CA PRO A 192 4.48 -15.72 2.93
C PRO A 192 4.61 -14.31 2.34
N ILE A 193 3.51 -13.65 2.00
CA ILE A 193 3.50 -12.25 1.54
C ILE A 193 4.17 -11.31 2.57
N VAL A 194 4.18 -11.64 3.87
CA VAL A 194 4.86 -10.84 4.91
C VAL A 194 6.36 -10.75 4.69
N LEU A 195 6.97 -11.71 3.97
CA LEU A 195 8.40 -11.69 3.65
C LEU A 195 8.79 -10.58 2.68
N GLU A 196 7.83 -10.00 1.97
CA GLU A 196 8.06 -8.84 1.09
C GLU A 196 8.48 -7.60 1.90
N PHE A 197 7.95 -7.43 3.11
CA PHE A 197 8.45 -6.41 4.03
C PHE A 197 9.91 -6.66 4.44
N ALA A 198 10.29 -7.92 4.65
CA ALA A 198 11.67 -8.29 4.97
C ALA A 198 12.62 -8.00 3.80
N LEU A 199 12.20 -8.28 2.55
CA LEU A 199 12.96 -7.92 1.35
C LEU A 199 13.19 -6.41 1.28
N GLY A 200 12.14 -5.62 1.50
CA GLY A 200 12.24 -4.16 1.53
C GLY A 200 13.16 -3.64 2.66
N ALA A 201 13.05 -4.19 3.85
CA ALA A 201 13.92 -3.85 4.98
C ALA A 201 15.38 -4.19 4.71
N GLY A 202 15.66 -5.33 4.09
CA GLY A 202 17.00 -5.72 3.62
C GLY A 202 17.59 -4.73 2.62
N LEU A 203 16.80 -4.29 1.63
CA LEU A 203 17.23 -3.27 0.67
C LEU A 203 17.56 -1.93 1.35
N ALA A 204 16.81 -1.53 2.37
CA ALA A 204 17.10 -0.33 3.13
C ALA A 204 18.40 -0.46 3.94
N LEU A 205 18.68 -1.62 4.51
CA LEU A 205 19.94 -1.91 5.21
C LEU A 205 21.11 -1.84 4.23
N LEU A 206 21.04 -2.53 3.09
CA LEU A 206 22.09 -2.51 2.05
C LEU A 206 22.39 -1.08 1.59
N ARG A 207 21.35 -0.26 1.36
CA ARG A 207 21.53 1.16 1.01
C ARG A 207 22.21 1.93 2.14
N ALA A 208 21.82 1.69 3.38
CA ALA A 208 22.40 2.36 4.54
C ALA A 208 23.86 1.99 4.80
N GLU A 209 24.25 0.78 4.40
CA GLU A 209 25.65 0.30 4.44
C GLU A 209 26.49 0.74 3.23
N GLY A 210 25.92 1.59 2.37
CA GLY A 210 26.67 2.20 1.27
C GLY A 210 26.57 1.47 -0.06
N LEU A 211 25.77 0.37 -0.18
CA LEU A 211 25.60 -0.29 -1.48
C LEU A 211 24.97 0.67 -2.49
N ARG A 212 25.68 0.87 -3.59
CA ARG A 212 25.23 1.68 -4.74
C ARG A 212 25.49 0.92 -6.03
N LEU A 213 24.43 0.75 -6.81
CA LEU A 213 24.47 0.03 -8.08
C LEU A 213 24.63 1.00 -9.25
N GLY A 214 25.46 0.62 -10.22
CA GLY A 214 25.59 1.33 -11.49
C GLY A 214 24.32 1.24 -12.34
N SER A 215 24.16 2.16 -13.30
CA SER A 215 22.97 2.20 -14.17
C SER A 215 22.71 0.89 -14.93
N PRO A 216 23.70 0.17 -15.48
CA PRO A 216 23.44 -1.09 -16.17
C PRO A 216 22.76 -2.16 -15.29
N VAL A 217 23.27 -2.33 -14.05
CA VAL A 217 22.71 -3.31 -13.10
C VAL A 217 21.28 -2.92 -12.71
N ARG A 218 21.04 -1.63 -12.49
CA ARG A 218 19.71 -1.13 -12.14
C ARG A 218 18.70 -1.31 -13.28
N ILE A 219 19.13 -1.10 -14.52
CA ILE A 219 18.31 -1.35 -15.71
C ILE A 219 18.01 -2.85 -15.80
N ALA A 220 19.01 -3.71 -15.63
CA ALA A 220 18.82 -5.16 -15.62
C ALA A 220 17.83 -5.61 -14.55
N LEU A 221 17.92 -5.08 -13.32
CA LEU A 221 16.97 -5.35 -12.24
C LEU A 221 15.55 -4.86 -12.60
N ALA A 222 15.41 -3.67 -13.18
CA ALA A 222 14.11 -3.14 -13.59
C ALA A 222 13.48 -4.02 -14.69
N VAL A 223 14.27 -4.43 -15.69
CA VAL A 223 13.82 -5.32 -16.76
C VAL A 223 13.44 -6.70 -16.19
N ALA A 224 14.29 -7.28 -15.34
CA ALA A 224 14.00 -8.56 -14.69
C ALA A 224 12.73 -8.51 -13.82
N GLY A 225 12.52 -7.40 -13.10
CA GLY A 225 11.31 -7.17 -12.33
C GLY A 225 10.06 -7.10 -13.21
N LEU A 226 10.08 -6.29 -14.27
CA LEU A 226 8.96 -6.17 -15.21
C LEU A 226 8.68 -7.48 -15.94
N PHE A 227 9.74 -8.15 -16.42
CA PHE A 227 9.61 -9.44 -17.09
C PHE A 227 9.05 -10.51 -16.13
N GLY A 228 9.58 -10.58 -14.89
CA GLY A 228 9.09 -11.51 -13.87
C GLY A 228 7.61 -11.30 -13.55
N LEU A 229 7.15 -10.06 -13.44
CA LEU A 229 5.72 -9.75 -13.27
C LEU A 229 4.91 -10.19 -14.50
N ALA A 230 5.36 -9.86 -15.71
CA ALA A 230 4.64 -10.21 -16.93
C ALA A 230 4.57 -11.73 -17.17
N ALA A 231 5.66 -12.44 -16.91
CA ALA A 231 5.73 -13.91 -17.03
C ALA A 231 4.80 -14.63 -16.04
N ASN A 232 4.48 -13.98 -14.92
CA ASN A 232 3.60 -14.53 -13.87
C ASN A 232 2.26 -13.78 -13.79
N ALA A 233 1.78 -13.21 -14.89
CA ALA A 233 0.53 -12.44 -14.93
C ALA A 233 -0.70 -13.25 -14.48
N ASN A 234 -0.71 -14.55 -14.72
CA ASN A 234 -1.80 -15.47 -14.40
C ASN A 234 -1.43 -16.45 -13.27
N LEU A 235 -0.55 -16.04 -12.36
CA LEU A 235 -0.13 -16.88 -11.26
C LEU A 235 -1.34 -17.29 -10.39
N SER A 236 -1.44 -18.58 -10.07
CA SER A 236 -2.40 -19.07 -9.07
C SER A 236 -2.03 -18.54 -7.68
N ALA A 237 -3.03 -18.40 -6.82
CA ALA A 237 -2.89 -17.76 -5.49
C ALA A 237 -2.11 -18.61 -4.45
N GLU A 238 -1.25 -19.54 -4.89
CA GLU A 238 -0.38 -20.28 -4.00
C GLU A 238 0.61 -19.33 -3.30
N PRO A 239 0.67 -19.30 -1.96
CA PRO A 239 1.35 -18.25 -1.21
C PRO A 239 2.84 -18.08 -1.56
N PHE A 240 3.60 -19.19 -1.66
CA PHE A 240 5.02 -19.09 -2.04
C PHE A 240 5.22 -18.78 -3.52
N ALA A 241 4.31 -19.24 -4.40
CA ALA A 241 4.34 -18.90 -5.81
C ALA A 241 4.15 -17.38 -5.99
N ARG A 242 3.28 -16.75 -5.19
CA ARG A 242 3.10 -15.29 -5.17
C ARG A 242 4.37 -14.56 -4.74
N LEU A 243 5.00 -14.97 -3.65
CA LEU A 243 6.25 -14.36 -3.19
C LEU A 243 7.35 -14.42 -4.26
N LEU A 244 7.50 -15.55 -4.95
CA LEU A 244 8.51 -15.71 -6.00
C LEU A 244 8.12 -15.03 -7.32
N GLY A 245 6.85 -15.11 -7.71
CA GLY A 245 6.36 -14.59 -8.99
C GLY A 245 6.03 -13.10 -8.98
N TRP A 246 5.69 -12.52 -7.84
CA TRP A 246 5.35 -11.09 -7.70
C TRP A 246 6.23 -10.37 -6.68
N GLY A 247 6.43 -10.92 -5.49
CA GLY A 247 7.22 -10.29 -4.43
C GLY A 247 8.70 -10.11 -4.79
N LEU A 248 9.35 -11.14 -5.34
CA LEU A 248 10.75 -11.03 -5.76
C LEU A 248 10.93 -10.08 -6.96
N PRO A 249 10.13 -10.14 -8.03
CA PRO A 249 10.12 -9.10 -9.07
C PRO A 249 9.85 -7.70 -8.54
N ALA A 250 8.93 -7.53 -7.58
CA ALA A 250 8.71 -6.25 -6.90
C ALA A 250 9.96 -5.76 -6.18
N ALA A 251 10.69 -6.68 -5.49
CA ALA A 251 11.96 -6.33 -4.84
C ALA A 251 13.03 -5.89 -5.85
N PHE A 252 13.09 -6.47 -7.05
CA PHE A 252 13.98 -6.02 -8.11
C PHE A 252 13.65 -4.60 -8.58
N LEU A 253 12.36 -4.27 -8.76
CA LEU A 253 11.93 -2.92 -9.12
C LEU A 253 12.29 -1.90 -8.03
N VAL A 254 12.07 -2.25 -6.76
CA VAL A 254 12.43 -1.39 -5.63
C VAL A 254 13.94 -1.24 -5.54
N ALA A 255 14.73 -2.32 -5.66
CA ALA A 255 16.19 -2.27 -5.67
C ALA A 255 16.73 -1.35 -6.77
N ALA A 256 16.20 -1.47 -8.01
CA ALA A 256 16.54 -0.61 -9.13
C ALA A 256 16.27 0.88 -8.83
N ALA A 257 15.19 1.17 -8.11
CA ALA A 257 14.83 2.54 -7.77
C ALA A 257 15.66 3.12 -6.62
N VAL A 258 15.97 2.30 -5.58
CA VAL A 258 16.56 2.81 -4.33
C VAL A 258 18.08 2.66 -4.22
N LEU A 259 18.69 1.70 -4.90
CA LEU A 259 20.13 1.45 -4.80
C LEU A 259 20.98 2.26 -5.80
N GLY A 260 20.39 3.26 -6.46
CA GLY A 260 21.15 4.17 -7.33
C GLY A 260 22.04 5.14 -6.55
N ARG A 261 23.03 5.70 -7.25
CA ARG A 261 23.80 6.83 -6.75
C ARG A 261 22.88 8.04 -6.57
N ASP A 262 23.10 8.83 -5.55
CA ASP A 262 22.37 10.07 -5.36
C ASP A 262 22.66 10.97 -6.57
N ARG A 263 21.62 11.39 -7.29
CA ARG A 263 21.77 12.30 -8.41
C ARG A 263 22.00 13.71 -7.86
N PRO A 264 22.99 14.45 -8.37
CA PRO A 264 23.01 15.89 -8.18
C PRO A 264 21.67 16.46 -8.68
N GLU A 265 21.19 17.55 -8.10
CA GLU A 265 19.98 18.25 -8.52
C GLU A 265 20.13 18.87 -9.93
N ALA A 266 20.49 18.08 -10.93
CA ALA A 266 20.73 18.53 -12.27
C ALA A 266 19.40 18.64 -13.04
N VAL A 267 19.11 19.87 -13.41
CA VAL A 267 18.26 20.30 -14.54
C VAL A 267 16.89 19.63 -14.62
N ARG A 268 15.95 20.17 -13.89
CA ARG A 268 14.52 19.88 -14.04
C ARG A 268 13.90 20.90 -15.01
N GLY A 269 14.04 20.64 -16.31
CA GLY A 269 13.37 21.43 -17.36
C GLY A 269 12.70 20.53 -18.40
N GLY A 270 11.62 20.99 -19.00
CA GLY A 270 10.92 20.33 -20.11
C GLY A 270 9.84 19.32 -19.71
N ILE A 271 9.27 18.65 -20.71
CA ILE A 271 8.14 17.68 -20.58
C ILE A 271 8.44 16.57 -19.58
N GLY A 272 9.69 16.08 -19.55
CA GLY A 272 10.11 15.04 -18.59
C GLY A 272 9.98 15.47 -17.13
N ALA A 273 10.23 16.73 -16.81
CA ALA A 273 10.06 17.27 -15.46
C ALA A 273 8.59 17.33 -15.04
N TRP A 274 7.70 17.63 -15.98
CA TRP A 274 6.26 17.63 -15.74
C TRP A 274 5.74 16.22 -15.37
N PHE A 275 6.14 15.20 -16.14
CA PHE A 275 5.79 13.80 -15.85
C PHE A 275 6.35 13.33 -14.51
N LEU A 276 7.60 13.65 -14.19
CA LEU A 276 8.20 13.33 -12.91
C LEU A 276 7.47 14.01 -11.76
N GLY A 277 7.14 15.30 -11.90
CA GLY A 277 6.37 16.04 -10.89
C GLY A 277 4.93 15.51 -10.72
N ALA A 278 4.30 15.04 -11.79
CA ALA A 278 3.00 14.38 -11.70
C ALA A 278 3.09 13.04 -10.97
N ALA A 279 4.09 12.21 -11.31
CA ALA A 279 4.35 10.95 -10.64
C ALA A 279 4.72 11.13 -9.16
N GLU A 280 5.48 12.17 -8.81
CA GLU A 280 5.78 12.51 -7.41
C GLU A 280 4.50 12.88 -6.63
N ARG A 281 3.68 13.76 -7.18
CA ARG A 281 2.40 14.14 -6.56
C ARG A 281 1.45 12.97 -6.38
N LEU A 282 1.36 12.08 -7.38
CA LEU A 282 0.53 10.90 -7.31
C LEU A 282 1.08 9.87 -6.32
N GLY A 283 2.41 9.72 -6.26
CA GLY A 283 3.08 8.88 -5.26
C GLY A 283 2.86 9.37 -3.83
N ASP A 284 2.84 10.69 -3.60
CA ASP A 284 2.49 11.27 -2.30
C ASP A 284 1.03 10.97 -1.93
N ALA A 285 0.11 11.06 -2.90
CA ALA A 285 -1.31 10.79 -2.72
C ALA A 285 -1.67 9.29 -2.83
N SER A 286 -0.69 8.40 -2.99
CA SER A 286 -0.95 6.98 -3.27
C SER A 286 -1.79 6.29 -2.19
N TYR A 287 -1.72 6.72 -0.93
CA TYR A 287 -2.53 6.18 0.16
C TYR A 287 -4.00 6.62 0.05
N ALA A 288 -4.25 7.89 -0.19
CA ALA A 288 -5.61 8.35 -0.50
C ALA A 288 -6.16 7.64 -1.74
N LEU A 289 -5.36 7.56 -2.82
CA LEU A 289 -5.75 6.86 -4.05
C LEU A 289 -6.12 5.40 -3.77
N TYR A 290 -5.29 4.69 -3.00
CA TYR A 290 -5.55 3.30 -2.62
C TYR A 290 -6.87 3.15 -1.85
N LEU A 291 -7.18 4.05 -0.93
CA LEU A 291 -8.38 3.92 -0.10
C LEU A 291 -9.67 4.38 -0.78
N ILE A 292 -9.62 5.38 -1.67
CA ILE A 292 -10.88 5.95 -2.19
C ILE A 292 -11.27 5.44 -3.57
N HIS A 293 -10.35 4.81 -4.34
CA HIS A 293 -10.65 4.47 -5.73
C HIS A 293 -11.91 3.61 -5.91
N PRO A 294 -12.24 2.61 -5.05
CA PRO A 294 -13.45 1.82 -5.29
C PRO A 294 -14.72 2.65 -5.20
N PHE A 295 -14.76 3.65 -4.30
CA PHE A 295 -15.91 4.55 -4.20
C PHE A 295 -16.07 5.39 -5.47
N VAL A 296 -14.96 5.97 -5.96
CA VAL A 296 -14.99 6.84 -7.15
C VAL A 296 -15.31 6.03 -8.39
N LEU A 297 -14.62 4.89 -8.60
CA LEU A 297 -14.88 4.01 -9.75
C LEU A 297 -16.35 3.60 -9.80
N ARG A 298 -16.90 3.14 -8.67
CA ARG A 298 -18.31 2.73 -8.57
C ARG A 298 -19.27 3.89 -8.78
N ALA A 299 -19.00 5.05 -8.17
CA ALA A 299 -19.85 6.24 -8.33
C ALA A 299 -19.90 6.70 -9.80
N VAL A 300 -18.75 6.69 -10.48
CA VAL A 300 -18.68 7.05 -11.92
C VAL A 300 -19.41 6.01 -12.77
N ARG A 301 -19.22 4.70 -12.50
CA ARG A 301 -19.98 3.64 -13.18
C ARG A 301 -21.48 3.85 -13.04
N GLU A 302 -21.98 4.08 -11.82
CA GLU A 302 -23.42 4.31 -11.59
C GLU A 302 -23.91 5.61 -12.28
N GLY A 303 -23.08 6.66 -12.30
CA GLY A 303 -23.36 7.89 -13.04
C GLY A 303 -23.50 7.64 -14.53
N LEU A 304 -22.57 6.92 -15.14
CA LEU A 304 -22.61 6.56 -16.56
C LEU A 304 -23.84 5.70 -16.92
N LEU A 305 -24.21 4.77 -16.03
CA LEU A 305 -25.40 3.94 -16.23
C LEU A 305 -26.69 4.75 -16.12
N ARG A 306 -26.83 5.62 -15.12
CA ARG A 306 -28.03 6.45 -14.90
C ARG A 306 -28.24 7.50 -15.99
N THR A 307 -27.16 8.03 -16.55
CA THR A 307 -27.23 9.03 -17.63
C THR A 307 -27.40 8.40 -19.01
N GLY A 308 -27.39 7.06 -19.13
CA GLY A 308 -27.46 6.38 -20.42
C GLY A 308 -26.19 6.49 -21.26
N LEU A 309 -25.10 7.04 -20.70
CA LEU A 309 -23.82 7.16 -21.43
C LEU A 309 -23.06 5.83 -21.51
N ALA A 310 -23.29 4.91 -20.56
CA ALA A 310 -22.57 3.64 -20.51
C ALA A 310 -22.73 2.79 -21.79
N PRO A 311 -23.94 2.57 -22.36
CA PRO A 311 -24.09 1.83 -23.61
C PRO A 311 -23.44 2.54 -24.81
N LEU A 312 -23.42 3.89 -24.81
CA LEU A 312 -22.83 4.67 -25.90
C LEU A 312 -21.30 4.61 -25.92
N LEU A 313 -20.69 4.66 -24.75
CA LEU A 313 -19.23 4.63 -24.60
C LEU A 313 -18.67 3.20 -24.73
N GLY A 314 -19.41 2.22 -24.22
CA GLY A 314 -18.90 0.87 -24.02
C GLY A 314 -17.92 0.76 -22.83
N PRO A 315 -17.48 -0.47 -22.49
CA PRO A 315 -16.73 -0.72 -21.25
C PRO A 315 -15.34 -0.08 -21.18
N TRP A 316 -14.56 -0.09 -22.28
CA TRP A 316 -13.18 0.43 -22.28
C TRP A 316 -13.10 1.94 -22.13
N PRO A 317 -13.82 2.76 -22.90
CA PRO A 317 -13.88 4.21 -22.67
C PRO A 317 -14.45 4.56 -21.30
N SER A 318 -15.47 3.81 -20.81
CA SER A 318 -16.00 4.00 -19.47
C SER A 318 -14.94 3.76 -18.40
N LEU A 319 -14.09 2.73 -18.55
CA LEU A 319 -12.95 2.48 -17.66
C LEU A 319 -11.99 3.66 -17.66
N VAL A 320 -11.65 4.20 -18.82
CA VAL A 320 -10.76 5.38 -18.92
C VAL A 320 -11.36 6.57 -18.17
N VAL A 321 -12.65 6.83 -18.33
CA VAL A 321 -13.36 7.91 -17.60
C VAL A 321 -13.32 7.66 -16.09
N MET A 322 -13.61 6.43 -15.65
CA MET A 322 -13.53 6.06 -14.23
C MET A 322 -12.15 6.33 -13.64
N VAL A 323 -11.09 5.89 -14.30
CA VAL A 323 -9.70 6.11 -13.85
C VAL A 323 -9.35 7.61 -13.89
N ALA A 324 -9.68 8.32 -14.98
CA ALA A 324 -9.37 9.74 -15.14
C ALA A 324 -9.99 10.60 -14.04
N LEU A 325 -11.20 10.28 -13.58
CA LEU A 325 -11.86 10.99 -12.48
C LEU A 325 -11.35 10.57 -11.10
N THR A 326 -10.84 9.35 -10.97
CA THR A 326 -10.29 8.85 -9.70
C THR A 326 -9.00 9.58 -9.31
N LEU A 327 -8.14 9.95 -10.27
CA LEU A 327 -6.86 10.58 -9.97
C LEU A 327 -7.01 11.97 -9.32
N PRO A 328 -7.77 12.93 -9.88
CA PRO A 328 -7.98 14.22 -9.25
C PRO A 328 -8.73 14.10 -7.91
N ALA A 329 -9.70 13.19 -7.80
CA ALA A 329 -10.39 12.92 -6.54
C ALA A 329 -9.41 12.49 -5.44
N ALA A 330 -8.47 11.60 -5.76
CA ALA A 330 -7.44 11.17 -4.82
C ALA A 330 -6.51 12.32 -4.40
N LEU A 331 -6.10 13.18 -5.33
CA LEU A 331 -5.29 14.36 -5.02
C LEU A 331 -6.03 15.36 -4.12
N LEU A 332 -7.33 15.55 -4.33
CA LEU A 332 -8.17 16.37 -3.48
C LEU A 332 -8.28 15.79 -2.06
N VAL A 333 -8.63 14.51 -1.94
CA VAL A 333 -8.71 13.83 -0.64
C VAL A 333 -7.36 13.86 0.09
N HIS A 334 -6.26 13.63 -0.62
CA HIS A 334 -4.93 13.73 -0.04
C HIS A 334 -4.64 15.12 0.54
N ARG A 335 -4.98 16.18 -0.20
CA ARG A 335 -4.71 17.58 0.23
C ARG A 335 -5.64 18.06 1.32
N LEU A 336 -6.94 17.76 1.19
CA LEU A 336 -8.00 18.35 2.01
C LEU A 336 -8.35 17.50 3.24
N VAL A 337 -8.09 16.19 3.19
CA VAL A 337 -8.48 15.25 4.27
C VAL A 337 -7.25 14.56 4.86
N GLU A 338 -6.50 13.77 4.09
CA GLU A 338 -5.41 12.95 4.60
C GLU A 338 -4.33 13.79 5.30
N ARG A 339 -3.79 14.81 4.62
CA ARG A 339 -2.73 15.65 5.17
C ARG A 339 -3.14 16.43 6.44
N PRO A 340 -4.28 17.12 6.47
CA PRO A 340 -4.74 17.82 7.68
C PRO A 340 -4.98 16.86 8.84
N LEU A 341 -5.68 15.77 8.58
CA LEU A 341 -6.05 14.78 9.60
C LEU A 341 -4.81 14.09 10.20
N SER A 342 -3.87 13.68 9.36
CA SER A 342 -2.60 13.11 9.81
C SER A 342 -1.77 14.09 10.64
N ARG A 343 -1.77 15.40 10.28
CA ARG A 343 -1.09 16.43 11.07
C ARG A 343 -1.74 16.66 12.43
N LEU A 344 -3.07 16.69 12.46
CA LEU A 344 -3.84 16.87 13.71
C LEU A 344 -3.56 15.74 14.69
N VAL A 345 -3.70 14.49 14.24
CA VAL A 345 -3.47 13.29 15.07
C VAL A 345 -2.01 13.20 15.50
N ARG A 346 -1.07 13.52 14.62
CA ARG A 346 0.35 13.54 14.98
C ARG A 346 0.66 14.53 16.10
N ARG A 347 0.07 15.74 16.07
CA ARG A 347 0.26 16.73 17.14
C ARG A 347 -0.28 16.26 18.49
N GLY A 348 -1.37 15.49 18.50
CA GLY A 348 -1.93 14.92 19.71
C GLY A 348 -1.11 13.74 20.28
N LEU A 349 -0.47 12.96 19.41
CA LEU A 349 0.29 11.77 19.82
C LEU A 349 1.77 12.04 20.10
N ASP A 350 2.37 13.07 19.50
CA ASP A 350 3.77 13.47 19.69
C ASP A 350 3.84 14.93 20.13
N PRO A 351 3.60 15.20 21.43
CA PRO A 351 3.56 16.56 21.99
C PRO A 351 4.95 17.22 22.12
N THR A 352 6.03 16.60 21.63
CA THR A 352 7.36 17.22 21.67
C THR A 352 7.33 18.51 20.88
N PRO A 353 7.53 19.70 21.51
CA PRO A 353 7.39 20.96 20.80
C PRO A 353 8.46 21.09 19.71
N ALA A 354 8.10 21.69 18.59
CA ALA A 354 8.96 22.00 17.45
C ALA A 354 10.22 22.85 17.81
N VAL A 355 10.32 23.31 19.04
CA VAL A 355 11.38 24.16 19.57
C VAL A 355 12.72 23.42 19.74
N GLU A 356 12.74 22.12 19.98
CA GLU A 356 14.02 21.40 20.15
C GLU A 356 14.75 21.08 18.84
N MET A 357 14.04 20.98 17.74
CA MET A 357 14.68 20.72 16.43
C MET A 357 15.45 21.94 15.88
N SER A 358 15.09 23.16 16.30
CA SER A 358 15.78 24.40 15.91
C SER A 358 17.09 24.60 16.66
N LYS A 359 17.24 24.07 17.87
CA LYS A 359 18.44 24.28 18.71
C LYS A 359 19.58 23.31 18.43
N SER A 360 19.31 22.18 17.76
CA SER A 360 20.34 21.20 17.40
C SER A 360 21.06 21.53 16.07
N ALA A 361 20.55 22.51 15.33
CA ALA A 361 21.12 22.91 14.03
C ALA A 361 22.08 24.11 14.12
N VAL A 362 22.30 24.67 15.32
CA VAL A 362 23.20 25.84 15.53
C VAL A 362 24.17 25.53 16.66
N THR A 363 25.14 24.69 16.42
CA THR A 363 26.42 24.75 17.13
C THR A 363 27.52 24.48 16.09
N PRO A 364 28.20 25.54 15.61
CA PRO A 364 29.47 25.33 14.89
C PRO A 364 30.51 24.98 15.94
N GLU A 365 31.08 23.78 15.83
CA GLU A 365 32.30 23.43 16.54
C GLU A 365 33.41 24.37 16.12
N ARG A 366 34.05 24.95 17.13
CA ARG A 366 35.32 25.66 17.00
C ARG A 366 36.45 24.64 17.02
#